data_29bd9184e6f3f2e134549f2b897898d8
#
_entry.id   29bd9184e6f3f2e134549f2b897898d8
#
_cell.length_a   1.000
_cell.length_b   1.000
_cell.length_c   1.000
_cell.angle_alpha   90.00
_cell.angle_beta   90.00
_cell.angle_gamma   90.00
#
_symmetry.space_group_name_H-M   'P 1'
#
loop_
_entity.id
_entity.type
_entity.pdbx_description
1 polymer ?
#
loop_
_entity_poly.entity_id
_entity_poly.type
_entity_poly.pdbx_seq_one_letter_code
_entity_poly.pdbx_strand_id
1 'polypeptide(L)'
;RIVTGQPEDSILEIDFSPFGRDFPKMNQIRSIGHGVEFLNRKFSNRLGSELVKGDELLFSFLKVHGYQGKPFMINDSVATVTDLRHALHRGIDYLERLPDSMLWSDFENDLRALGIEAGWGRTREGVKTSMSMLADLLEAPDHQNLEKFLGRIPMIFNIVVLSPHGYFGQDNVLGLPDTGGQVVYILDQIKALEQEMKKRIHNQGLDITPQILIVSRLIPEAGKTNCNMPQEHVHG
;
A
#
# COMPACT_ATOMS: atom_id res chain seq x y z
N ARG A 1 16.73 -12.15 -5.52
CA ARG A 1 17.24 -13.39 -6.12
C ARG A 1 17.46 -14.39 -4.98
N ILE A 2 16.76 -15.50 -5.00
CA ILE A 2 17.01 -16.61 -4.08
C ILE A 2 18.07 -17.47 -4.73
N VAL A 3 19.26 -17.53 -4.13
CA VAL A 3 20.31 -18.48 -4.54
C VAL A 3 20.13 -19.69 -3.64
N THR A 4 19.59 -20.77 -4.18
CA THR A 4 19.51 -22.04 -3.49
C THR A 4 20.83 -22.80 -3.67
N GLY A 5 21.69 -22.70 -2.67
CA GLY A 5 22.72 -23.72 -2.39
C GLY A 5 22.09 -24.89 -1.64
N GLN A 6 22.88 -25.86 -1.20
CA GLN A 6 22.44 -26.98 -0.34
C GLN A 6 21.61 -26.47 0.85
N PRO A 7 20.65 -27.23 1.42
CA PRO A 7 19.68 -26.73 2.42
C PRO A 7 20.28 -26.07 3.66
N GLU A 8 21.57 -26.22 3.89
CA GLU A 8 22.29 -25.64 5.04
C GLU A 8 22.88 -24.25 4.77
N ASP A 9 22.88 -23.78 3.49
CA ASP A 9 23.50 -22.52 3.06
C ASP A 9 22.53 -21.60 2.32
N SER A 10 21.28 -21.56 2.72
CA SER A 10 20.30 -20.64 2.13
C SER A 10 20.53 -19.21 2.61
N ILE A 11 21.27 -18.41 1.84
CA ILE A 11 21.45 -16.98 2.10
C ILE A 11 20.40 -16.22 1.31
N LEU A 12 19.60 -15.42 2.00
CA LEU A 12 18.73 -14.42 1.36
C LEU A 12 19.59 -13.20 0.98
N GLU A 13 19.95 -13.11 -0.28
CA GLU A 13 20.61 -11.92 -0.82
C GLU A 13 19.55 -10.97 -1.38
N ILE A 14 19.46 -9.77 -0.79
CA ILE A 14 18.59 -8.70 -1.27
C ILE A 14 19.44 -7.78 -2.13
N ASP A 15 19.17 -7.78 -3.44
CA ASP A 15 19.83 -6.87 -4.38
C ASP A 15 19.16 -5.49 -4.33
N PHE A 16 19.85 -4.51 -3.75
CA PHE A 16 19.46 -3.11 -3.72
C PHE A 16 20.01 -2.29 -4.90
N SER A 17 20.77 -2.88 -5.79
CA SER A 17 21.40 -2.17 -6.92
C SER A 17 20.41 -1.47 -7.87
N PRO A 18 19.19 -2.00 -8.11
CA PRO A 18 18.17 -1.29 -8.88
C PRO A 18 17.72 0.03 -8.24
N PHE A 19 17.85 0.13 -6.92
CA PHE A 19 17.45 1.33 -6.15
C PHE A 19 18.62 2.30 -5.94
N GLY A 20 19.85 1.81 -6.02
CA GLY A 20 21.06 2.59 -5.68
C GLY A 20 21.38 3.75 -6.62
N ARG A 21 20.91 3.71 -7.87
CA ARG A 21 21.11 4.81 -8.84
C ARG A 21 20.15 5.96 -8.66
N ASP A 22 19.01 5.69 -8.07
CA ASP A 22 17.86 6.59 -7.99
C ASP A 22 17.57 7.09 -6.58
N PHE A 23 18.18 6.48 -5.57
CA PHE A 23 18.09 6.96 -4.19
C PHE A 23 18.98 8.20 -4.00
N PRO A 24 18.49 9.25 -3.34
CA PRO A 24 19.35 10.34 -2.94
C PRO A 24 20.45 9.76 -2.06
N LYS A 25 21.70 10.10 -2.37
CA LYS A 25 22.80 9.76 -1.47
C LYS A 25 22.47 10.37 -0.11
N MET A 26 22.24 9.53 0.90
CA MET A 26 21.89 9.92 2.26
C MET A 26 23.12 10.52 2.98
N ASN A 27 23.77 11.50 2.38
CA ASN A 27 24.95 12.15 2.92
C ASN A 27 24.61 13.29 3.89
N GLN A 28 23.31 13.57 4.08
CA GLN A 28 22.86 14.65 4.98
C GLN A 28 21.76 14.12 5.90
N ILE A 29 21.91 14.42 7.20
CA ILE A 29 20.91 14.10 8.25
C ILE A 29 19.49 14.59 7.88
N ARG A 30 19.40 15.68 7.08
CA ARG A 30 18.13 16.25 6.61
C ARG A 30 17.35 15.37 5.63
N SER A 31 17.98 14.35 5.04
CA SER A 31 17.30 13.41 4.13
C SER A 31 16.72 12.19 4.85
N ILE A 32 17.01 12.01 6.13
CA ILE A 32 16.44 10.94 6.95
C ILE A 32 14.96 11.26 7.21
N GLY A 33 14.05 10.37 6.84
CA GLY A 33 12.61 10.55 7.02
C GLY A 33 11.85 11.11 5.79
N HIS A 34 12.55 11.65 4.79
CA HIS A 34 11.93 12.19 3.57
C HIS A 34 11.92 11.22 2.37
N GLY A 35 12.25 9.95 2.59
CA GLY A 35 12.29 8.93 1.52
C GLY A 35 10.94 8.72 0.83
N VAL A 36 9.85 8.74 1.58
CA VAL A 36 8.48 8.59 1.04
C VAL A 36 8.10 9.83 0.21
N GLU A 37 8.37 11.04 0.70
CA GLU A 37 8.16 12.28 -0.07
C GLU A 37 8.99 12.30 -1.36
N PHE A 38 10.25 11.86 -1.27
CA PHE A 38 11.10 11.76 -2.45
C PHE A 38 10.55 10.80 -3.48
N LEU A 39 10.13 9.60 -3.06
CA LEU A 39 9.53 8.60 -3.94
C LEU A 39 8.24 9.12 -4.55
N ASN A 40 7.35 9.69 -3.76
CA ASN A 40 6.11 10.27 -4.24
C ASN A 40 6.37 11.39 -5.26
N ARG A 41 7.30 12.31 -4.95
CA ARG A 41 7.69 13.39 -5.86
C ARG A 41 8.31 12.86 -7.14
N LYS A 42 9.17 11.82 -7.05
CA LYS A 42 9.80 11.19 -8.21
C LYS A 42 8.77 10.50 -9.11
N PHE A 43 7.84 9.74 -8.52
CA PHE A 43 6.76 9.10 -9.26
C PHE A 43 5.83 10.13 -9.90
N SER A 44 5.42 11.16 -9.16
CA SER A 44 4.58 12.24 -9.68
C SER A 44 5.26 13.02 -10.80
N ASN A 45 6.56 13.33 -10.67
CA ASN A 45 7.32 14.02 -11.72
C ASN A 45 7.49 13.15 -12.97
N ARG A 46 7.69 11.84 -12.80
CA ARG A 46 7.84 10.91 -13.94
C ARG A 46 6.51 10.73 -14.68
N LEU A 47 5.42 10.59 -13.96
CA LEU A 47 4.07 10.55 -14.53
C LEU A 47 3.69 11.89 -15.18
N GLY A 48 4.09 13.02 -14.59
CA GLY A 48 3.81 14.36 -15.11
C GLY A 48 4.71 14.79 -16.29
N SER A 49 5.96 14.33 -16.37
CA SER A 49 6.87 14.68 -17.46
C SER A 49 6.60 13.93 -18.77
N GLU A 50 5.89 12.82 -18.71
CA GLU A 50 5.44 12.04 -19.88
C GLU A 50 3.95 12.28 -20.17
N LEU A 51 3.49 13.50 -20.03
CA LEU A 51 2.07 13.90 -20.12
C LEU A 51 1.30 13.39 -21.36
N VAL A 52 1.99 13.13 -22.47
CA VAL A 52 1.40 12.47 -23.65
C VAL A 52 1.17 10.97 -23.45
N LYS A 53 1.86 10.34 -22.45
CA LYS A 53 1.73 8.93 -22.07
C LYS A 53 1.20 8.74 -20.64
N GLY A 54 0.90 9.81 -19.92
CA GLY A 54 0.49 9.77 -18.53
C GLY A 54 -0.80 8.98 -18.31
N ASP A 55 -1.76 9.15 -19.19
CA ASP A 55 -3.04 8.44 -19.18
C ASP A 55 -2.85 6.93 -19.33
N GLU A 56 -1.95 6.52 -20.26
CA GLU A 56 -1.63 5.10 -20.48
C GLU A 56 -0.90 4.48 -19.28
N LEU A 57 -0.01 5.20 -18.64
CA LEU A 57 0.69 4.73 -17.44
C LEU A 57 -0.27 4.58 -16.26
N LEU A 58 -1.14 5.56 -16.06
CA LEU A 58 -2.15 5.52 -15.00
C LEU A 58 -3.17 4.41 -15.25
N PHE A 59 -3.60 4.24 -16.49
CA PHE A 59 -4.47 3.14 -16.90
C PHE A 59 -3.79 1.78 -16.68
N SER A 60 -2.53 1.63 -17.10
CA SER A 60 -1.75 0.40 -16.90
C SER A 60 -1.59 0.06 -15.40
N PHE A 61 -1.40 1.09 -14.55
CA PHE A 61 -1.39 0.90 -13.10
C PHE A 61 -2.75 0.38 -12.60
N LEU A 62 -3.86 0.98 -13.01
CA LEU A 62 -5.20 0.54 -12.61
C LEU A 62 -5.52 -0.89 -13.06
N LYS A 63 -5.05 -1.28 -14.25
CA LYS A 63 -5.25 -2.64 -14.80
C LYS A 63 -4.56 -3.74 -13.99
N VAL A 64 -3.44 -3.44 -13.36
CA VAL A 64 -2.70 -4.41 -12.53
C VAL A 64 -2.99 -4.25 -11.04
N HIS A 65 -3.74 -3.20 -10.68
CA HIS A 65 -4.06 -2.95 -9.29
C HIS A 65 -5.07 -3.98 -8.76
N GLY A 66 -4.62 -4.76 -7.78
CA GLY A 66 -5.43 -5.81 -7.18
C GLY A 66 -4.71 -6.51 -6.05
N TYR A 67 -5.40 -7.45 -5.42
CA TYR A 67 -4.84 -8.24 -4.33
C TYR A 67 -5.36 -9.67 -4.39
N GLN A 68 -4.46 -10.65 -4.27
CA GLN A 68 -4.79 -12.09 -4.31
C GLN A 68 -5.68 -12.49 -5.51
N GLY A 69 -5.39 -11.93 -6.69
CA GLY A 69 -6.11 -12.24 -7.92
C GLY A 69 -7.46 -11.53 -8.09
N LYS A 70 -7.86 -10.70 -7.13
CA LYS A 70 -9.06 -9.85 -7.26
C LYS A 70 -8.66 -8.48 -7.80
N PRO A 71 -9.22 -8.02 -8.92
CA PRO A 71 -8.96 -6.67 -9.43
C PRO A 71 -9.62 -5.62 -8.51
N PHE A 72 -9.01 -4.43 -8.43
CA PHE A 72 -9.57 -3.26 -7.79
C PHE A 72 -9.78 -2.15 -8.80
N MET A 73 -10.73 -1.29 -8.50
CA MET A 73 -11.08 -0.08 -9.23
C MET A 73 -11.66 -0.34 -10.62
N ILE A 74 -11.01 -1.15 -11.46
CA ILE A 74 -11.51 -1.50 -12.80
C ILE A 74 -11.38 -3.00 -13.06
N ASN A 75 -12.28 -3.56 -13.89
CA ASN A 75 -12.21 -4.95 -14.33
C ASN A 75 -11.79 -5.07 -15.82
N ASP A 76 -11.80 -6.26 -16.34
CA ASP A 76 -11.30 -6.55 -17.70
C ASP A 76 -12.19 -5.99 -18.82
N SER A 77 -13.43 -5.60 -18.54
CA SER A 77 -14.29 -4.97 -19.54
C SER A 77 -13.81 -3.58 -19.95
N VAL A 78 -13.03 -2.90 -19.09
CA VAL A 78 -12.35 -1.64 -19.39
C VAL A 78 -11.02 -1.94 -20.07
N ALA A 79 -10.98 -1.97 -21.38
CA ALA A 79 -9.79 -2.40 -22.14
C ALA A 79 -8.88 -1.24 -22.57
N THR A 80 -9.39 -0.04 -22.65
CA THR A 80 -8.67 1.16 -23.11
C THR A 80 -8.90 2.38 -22.20
N VAL A 81 -8.08 3.41 -22.33
CA VAL A 81 -8.27 4.70 -21.66
C VAL A 81 -9.63 5.31 -22.03
N THR A 82 -10.08 5.13 -23.28
CA THR A 82 -11.38 5.61 -23.74
C THR A 82 -12.51 4.90 -23.02
N ASP A 83 -12.43 3.57 -22.84
CA ASP A 83 -13.41 2.81 -22.08
C ASP A 83 -13.44 3.27 -20.62
N LEU A 84 -12.25 3.54 -20.03
CA LEU A 84 -12.15 4.07 -18.68
C LEU A 84 -12.87 5.41 -18.54
N ARG A 85 -12.64 6.35 -19.46
CA ARG A 85 -13.34 7.65 -19.46
C ARG A 85 -14.86 7.47 -19.55
N HIS A 86 -15.34 6.60 -20.42
CA HIS A 86 -16.77 6.30 -20.55
C HIS A 86 -17.34 5.66 -19.29
N ALA A 87 -16.61 4.72 -18.68
CA ALA A 87 -17.01 4.07 -17.44
C ALA A 87 -17.10 5.06 -16.28
N LEU A 88 -16.12 5.97 -16.15
CA LEU A 88 -16.11 7.01 -15.14
C LEU A 88 -17.31 7.95 -15.30
N HIS A 89 -17.54 8.51 -16.49
CA HIS A 89 -18.67 9.43 -16.71
C HIS A 89 -20.01 8.77 -16.41
N ARG A 90 -20.25 7.57 -16.96
CA ARG A 90 -21.50 6.83 -16.70
C ARG A 90 -21.68 6.47 -15.23
N GLY A 91 -20.59 6.10 -14.56
CA GLY A 91 -20.60 5.79 -13.12
C GLY A 91 -20.90 7.03 -12.29
N ILE A 92 -20.30 8.18 -12.59
CA ILE A 92 -20.56 9.44 -11.90
C ILE A 92 -22.02 9.86 -12.08
N ASP A 93 -22.54 9.84 -13.33
CA ASP A 93 -23.94 10.15 -13.63
C ASP A 93 -24.93 9.24 -12.89
N TYR A 94 -24.59 7.96 -12.75
CA TYR A 94 -25.37 7.00 -11.98
C TYR A 94 -25.36 7.36 -10.49
N LEU A 95 -24.17 7.58 -9.93
CA LEU A 95 -23.99 7.91 -8.52
C LEU A 95 -24.68 9.23 -8.12
N GLU A 96 -24.84 10.19 -9.00
CA GLU A 96 -25.53 11.46 -8.71
C GLU A 96 -27.00 11.30 -8.32
N ARG A 97 -27.60 10.19 -8.71
CA ARG A 97 -29.01 9.87 -8.42
C ARG A 97 -29.21 9.17 -7.09
N LEU A 98 -28.12 8.76 -6.43
CA LEU A 98 -28.15 7.99 -5.18
C LEU A 98 -27.88 8.88 -3.96
N PRO A 99 -28.38 8.49 -2.76
CA PRO A 99 -28.07 9.19 -1.51
C PRO A 99 -26.58 9.13 -1.16
N ASP A 100 -26.02 10.22 -0.62
CA ASP A 100 -24.59 10.37 -0.32
C ASP A 100 -24.04 9.30 0.64
N SER A 101 -24.85 8.87 1.61
CA SER A 101 -24.47 7.90 2.64
C SER A 101 -24.60 6.44 2.20
N MET A 102 -25.10 6.16 1.00
CA MET A 102 -25.30 4.80 0.52
C MET A 102 -23.95 4.06 0.45
N LEU A 103 -23.92 2.81 0.91
CA LEU A 103 -22.69 2.02 0.95
C LEU A 103 -22.40 1.37 -0.40
N TRP A 104 -21.12 1.10 -0.66
CA TRP A 104 -20.66 0.41 -1.87
C TRP A 104 -21.45 -0.87 -2.14
N SER A 105 -21.69 -1.70 -1.12
CA SER A 105 -22.44 -2.96 -1.23
C SER A 105 -23.84 -2.83 -1.83
N ASP A 106 -24.44 -1.64 -1.74
CA ASP A 106 -25.82 -1.42 -2.14
C ASP A 106 -25.95 -1.08 -3.64
N PHE A 107 -24.85 -0.68 -4.29
CA PHE A 107 -24.80 -0.30 -5.70
C PHE A 107 -23.64 -0.94 -6.49
N GLU A 108 -22.88 -1.84 -5.88
CA GLU A 108 -21.70 -2.46 -6.50
C GLU A 108 -21.99 -3.17 -7.82
N ASN A 109 -23.14 -3.84 -7.93
CA ASN A 109 -23.48 -4.60 -9.13
C ASN A 109 -23.71 -3.70 -10.35
N ASP A 110 -24.31 -2.52 -10.15
CA ASP A 110 -24.52 -1.55 -11.22
C ASP A 110 -23.20 -0.98 -11.72
N LEU A 111 -22.29 -0.64 -10.81
CA LEU A 111 -20.96 -0.15 -11.17
C LEU A 111 -20.08 -1.24 -11.80
N ARG A 112 -20.15 -2.49 -11.32
CA ARG A 112 -19.44 -3.62 -11.95
C ARG A 112 -19.88 -3.86 -13.39
N ALA A 113 -21.16 -3.67 -13.68
CA ALA A 113 -21.67 -3.73 -15.04
C ALA A 113 -21.10 -2.63 -15.96
N LEU A 114 -20.61 -1.54 -15.38
CA LEU A 114 -19.89 -0.47 -16.10
C LEU A 114 -18.37 -0.70 -16.15
N GLY A 115 -17.86 -1.77 -15.55
CA GLY A 115 -16.43 -2.06 -15.48
C GLY A 115 -15.72 -1.49 -14.25
N ILE A 116 -16.47 -0.98 -13.27
CA ILE A 116 -15.95 -0.36 -12.04
C ILE A 116 -16.02 -1.37 -10.88
N GLU A 117 -14.88 -1.69 -10.29
CA GLU A 117 -14.75 -2.59 -9.12
C GLU A 117 -14.60 -1.80 -7.81
N ALA A 118 -14.55 -2.50 -6.68
CA ALA A 118 -14.29 -1.91 -5.36
C ALA A 118 -12.92 -1.20 -5.29
N GLY A 119 -12.75 -0.26 -4.38
CA GLY A 119 -11.50 0.46 -4.17
C GLY A 119 -11.56 1.97 -4.40
N TRP A 120 -12.71 2.49 -4.81
CA TRP A 120 -12.93 3.93 -5.01
C TRP A 120 -13.38 4.66 -3.75
N GLY A 121 -14.03 3.95 -2.83
CA GLY A 121 -14.59 4.49 -1.60
C GLY A 121 -15.59 3.53 -0.98
N ARG A 122 -15.89 3.74 0.30
CA ARG A 122 -16.88 2.95 1.05
C ARG A 122 -18.30 3.44 0.84
N THR A 123 -18.48 4.75 0.72
CA THR A 123 -19.79 5.39 0.54
C THR A 123 -19.90 5.94 -0.88
N ARG A 124 -21.12 6.16 -1.33
CA ARG A 124 -21.41 6.77 -2.63
C ARG A 124 -20.62 8.07 -2.84
N GLU A 125 -20.59 8.95 -1.83
CA GLU A 125 -19.85 10.21 -1.88
C GLU A 125 -18.34 9.98 -2.04
N GLY A 126 -17.77 9.02 -1.30
CA GLY A 126 -16.36 8.66 -1.42
C GLY A 126 -16.00 8.10 -2.80
N VAL A 127 -16.85 7.23 -3.35
CA VAL A 127 -16.70 6.65 -4.69
C VAL A 127 -16.77 7.75 -5.75
N LYS A 128 -17.82 8.59 -5.73
CA LYS A 128 -17.98 9.70 -6.67
C LYS A 128 -16.77 10.64 -6.65
N THR A 129 -16.33 11.05 -5.45
CA THR A 129 -15.18 11.93 -5.30
C THR A 129 -13.93 11.34 -5.95
N SER A 130 -13.62 10.06 -5.71
CA SER A 130 -12.44 9.41 -6.28
C SER A 130 -12.55 9.26 -7.79
N MET A 131 -13.73 8.91 -8.32
CA MET A 131 -13.97 8.80 -9.75
C MET A 131 -13.86 10.16 -10.45
N SER A 132 -14.42 11.22 -9.87
CA SER A 132 -14.34 12.59 -10.42
C SER A 132 -12.88 13.07 -10.44
N MET A 133 -12.10 12.81 -9.37
CA MET A 133 -10.67 13.15 -9.36
C MET A 133 -9.90 12.49 -10.50
N LEU A 134 -10.20 11.21 -10.80
CA LEU A 134 -9.56 10.53 -11.93
C LEU A 134 -10.04 11.07 -13.27
N ALA A 135 -11.33 11.35 -13.43
CA ALA A 135 -11.88 11.96 -14.65
C ALA A 135 -11.19 13.30 -14.94
N ASP A 136 -11.09 14.18 -13.93
CA ASP A 136 -10.39 15.46 -14.03
C ASP A 136 -8.92 15.29 -14.41
N LEU A 137 -8.23 14.30 -13.85
CA LEU A 137 -6.84 13.99 -14.17
C LEU A 137 -6.64 13.51 -15.61
N LEU A 138 -7.59 12.74 -16.14
CA LEU A 138 -7.56 12.29 -17.55
C LEU A 138 -7.90 13.40 -18.54
N GLU A 139 -8.61 14.45 -18.12
CA GLU A 139 -8.92 15.63 -18.95
C GLU A 139 -7.82 16.69 -18.88
N ALA A 140 -7.36 16.98 -17.67
CA ALA A 140 -6.35 18.01 -17.40
C ALA A 140 -5.32 17.49 -16.37
N PRO A 141 -4.28 16.79 -16.81
CA PRO A 141 -3.26 16.23 -15.94
C PRO A 141 -2.56 17.29 -15.08
N ASP A 142 -2.64 17.12 -13.75
CA ASP A 142 -1.99 17.96 -12.75
C ASP A 142 -1.33 17.09 -11.68
N HIS A 143 -0.06 17.39 -11.33
CA HIS A 143 0.71 16.55 -10.44
C HIS A 143 0.17 16.56 -8.99
N GLN A 144 -0.40 17.68 -8.52
CA GLN A 144 -0.95 17.75 -7.17
C GLN A 144 -2.23 16.91 -7.03
N ASN A 145 -3.08 16.95 -8.07
CA ASN A 145 -4.28 16.15 -8.11
C ASN A 145 -3.95 14.66 -8.29
N LEU A 146 -2.91 14.33 -9.05
CA LEU A 146 -2.40 12.97 -9.16
C LEU A 146 -1.90 12.44 -7.81
N GLU A 147 -1.13 13.24 -7.06
CA GLU A 147 -0.65 12.86 -5.73
C GLU A 147 -1.82 12.63 -4.76
N LYS A 148 -2.82 13.52 -4.76
CA LYS A 148 -4.04 13.36 -3.96
C LYS A 148 -4.82 12.09 -4.34
N PHE A 149 -4.97 11.82 -5.63
CA PHE A 149 -5.66 10.63 -6.12
C PHE A 149 -4.93 9.36 -5.69
N LEU A 150 -3.63 9.25 -5.97
CA LEU A 150 -2.82 8.10 -5.59
C LEU A 150 -2.74 7.90 -4.07
N GLY A 151 -2.73 9.00 -3.29
CA GLY A 151 -2.76 8.96 -1.84
C GLY A 151 -4.04 8.35 -1.25
N ARG A 152 -5.13 8.29 -2.02
CA ARG A 152 -6.39 7.64 -1.62
C ARG A 152 -6.38 6.14 -1.88
N ILE A 153 -5.57 5.66 -2.83
CA ILE A 153 -5.56 4.25 -3.25
C ILE A 153 -4.69 3.44 -2.29
N PRO A 154 -5.24 2.44 -1.58
CA PRO A 154 -4.41 1.53 -0.79
C PRO A 154 -3.62 0.61 -1.74
N MET A 155 -2.30 0.71 -1.69
CA MET A 155 -1.38 -0.07 -2.52
C MET A 155 -0.57 -1.09 -1.71
N ILE A 156 -0.55 -0.95 -0.39
CA ILE A 156 0.25 -1.78 0.51
C ILE A 156 -0.68 -2.53 1.44
N PHE A 157 -0.70 -3.85 1.32
CA PHE A 157 -1.52 -4.75 2.14
C PHE A 157 -0.67 -5.65 3.04
N ASN A 158 0.60 -5.84 2.69
CA ASN A 158 1.54 -6.65 3.45
C ASN A 158 2.82 -5.86 3.70
N ILE A 159 3.31 -5.89 4.93
CA ILE A 159 4.56 -5.23 5.33
C ILE A 159 5.43 -6.23 6.05
N VAL A 160 6.74 -6.21 5.77
CA VAL A 160 7.74 -6.97 6.51
C VAL A 160 8.67 -6.00 7.20
N VAL A 161 8.78 -6.14 8.53
CA VAL A 161 9.70 -5.37 9.36
C VAL A 161 10.84 -6.28 9.80
N LEU A 162 12.08 -5.91 9.49
CA LEU A 162 13.27 -6.63 9.89
C LEU A 162 13.87 -6.00 11.15
N SER A 163 13.91 -6.74 12.26
CA SER A 163 14.52 -6.32 13.53
C SER A 163 15.46 -7.39 14.08
N PRO A 164 16.67 -7.54 13.50
CA PRO A 164 17.57 -8.64 13.85
C PRO A 164 18.38 -8.40 15.12
N HIS A 165 18.28 -7.23 15.75
CA HIS A 165 19.08 -6.87 16.93
C HIS A 165 18.38 -7.22 18.24
N GLY A 166 19.17 -7.71 19.21
CA GLY A 166 18.75 -7.95 20.58
C GLY A 166 17.66 -9.00 20.73
N TYR A 167 17.02 -8.97 21.89
CA TYR A 167 15.86 -9.81 22.20
C TYR A 167 14.61 -9.08 21.74
N PHE A 168 14.00 -9.55 20.67
CA PHE A 168 12.77 -8.97 20.15
C PHE A 168 11.57 -9.82 20.56
N GLY A 169 10.70 -9.30 21.41
CA GLY A 169 9.51 -9.99 21.91
C GLY A 169 8.61 -9.02 22.68
N GLN A 170 7.43 -9.50 23.08
CA GLN A 170 6.45 -8.68 23.80
C GLN A 170 6.73 -8.66 25.30
N ASP A 171 7.25 -9.77 25.85
CA ASP A 171 7.41 -9.96 27.28
C ASP A 171 8.85 -10.18 27.69
N ASN A 172 9.20 -9.64 28.86
CA ASN A 172 10.46 -9.87 29.58
C ASN A 172 11.75 -9.58 28.80
N VAL A 173 11.68 -8.77 27.74
CA VAL A 173 12.84 -8.44 26.90
C VAL A 173 13.56 -7.17 27.33
N LEU A 174 12.89 -6.27 28.04
CA LEU A 174 13.50 -5.01 28.47
C LEU A 174 14.63 -5.24 29.47
N GLY A 175 15.74 -4.55 29.25
CA GLY A 175 16.93 -4.66 30.10
C GLY A 175 17.87 -5.83 29.74
N LEU A 176 17.51 -6.66 28.76
CA LEU A 176 18.40 -7.66 28.20
C LEU A 176 19.46 -7.05 27.28
N PRO A 177 20.60 -7.72 27.05
CA PRO A 177 21.65 -7.22 26.17
C PRO A 177 21.12 -6.85 24.78
N ASP A 178 21.59 -5.74 24.23
CA ASP A 178 21.18 -5.21 22.92
C ASP A 178 19.69 -4.94 22.76
N THR A 179 18.94 -4.93 23.87
CA THR A 179 17.49 -4.71 23.88
C THR A 179 17.21 -3.40 24.60
N GLY A 180 17.07 -2.34 23.83
CA GLY A 180 16.69 -1.02 24.33
C GLY A 180 15.20 -0.73 24.18
N GLY A 181 14.82 0.53 24.33
CA GLY A 181 13.46 1.04 24.03
C GLY A 181 13.02 0.82 22.58
N GLN A 182 13.93 0.39 21.70
CA GLN A 182 13.68 0.11 20.28
C GLN A 182 12.55 -0.91 20.07
N VAL A 183 12.51 -1.98 20.89
CA VAL A 183 11.50 -3.05 20.76
C VAL A 183 10.10 -2.47 21.02
N VAL A 184 9.94 -1.72 22.11
CA VAL A 184 8.67 -1.07 22.46
C VAL A 184 8.26 -0.11 21.35
N TYR A 185 9.20 0.71 20.90
CA TYR A 185 8.96 1.68 19.81
C TYR A 185 8.50 1.01 18.50
N ILE A 186 9.16 -0.10 18.10
CA ILE A 186 8.77 -0.84 16.89
C ILE A 186 7.40 -1.48 17.07
N LEU A 187 7.10 -2.08 18.22
CA LEU A 187 5.80 -2.69 18.49
C LEU A 187 4.67 -1.65 18.46
N ASP A 188 4.87 -0.50 19.08
CA ASP A 188 3.90 0.60 19.07
C ASP A 188 3.68 1.16 17.65
N GLN A 189 4.76 1.32 16.88
CA GLN A 189 4.66 1.76 15.48
C GLN A 189 3.89 0.76 14.63
N ILE A 190 4.12 -0.54 14.81
CA ILE A 190 3.45 -1.60 14.04
C ILE A 190 1.96 -1.62 14.36
N LYS A 191 1.58 -1.49 15.63
CA LYS A 191 0.17 -1.39 16.04
C LYS A 191 -0.53 -0.17 15.41
N ALA A 192 0.12 0.99 15.46
CA ALA A 192 -0.40 2.20 14.85
C ALA A 192 -0.50 2.08 13.31
N LEU A 193 0.50 1.45 12.68
CA LEU A 193 0.53 1.20 11.25
C LEU A 193 -0.59 0.25 10.81
N GLU A 194 -0.80 -0.84 11.55
CA GLU A 194 -1.90 -1.78 11.28
C GLU A 194 -3.27 -1.10 11.36
N GLN A 195 -3.48 -0.27 12.37
CA GLN A 195 -4.73 0.49 12.54
C GLN A 195 -4.94 1.46 11.37
N GLU A 196 -3.90 2.19 10.95
CA GLU A 196 -3.97 3.11 9.81
C GLU A 196 -4.21 2.36 8.49
N MET A 197 -3.56 1.21 8.28
CA MET A 197 -3.80 0.36 7.10
C MET A 197 -5.24 -0.13 7.08
N LYS A 198 -5.76 -0.68 8.18
CA LYS A 198 -7.16 -1.12 8.31
C LYS A 198 -8.14 0.02 7.99
N LYS A 199 -7.88 1.21 8.53
CA LYS A 199 -8.71 2.40 8.30
C LYS A 199 -8.71 2.82 6.83
N ARG A 200 -7.54 2.88 6.18
CA ARG A 200 -7.42 3.24 4.75
C ARG A 200 -8.12 2.25 3.86
N ILE A 201 -7.87 0.95 4.06
CA ILE A 201 -8.48 -0.14 3.29
C ILE A 201 -10.02 -0.07 3.44
N HIS A 202 -10.50 0.08 4.66
CA HIS A 202 -11.93 0.19 4.95
C HIS A 202 -12.58 1.42 4.29
N ASN A 203 -11.92 2.58 4.36
CA ASN A 203 -12.42 3.83 3.76
C ASN A 203 -12.53 3.74 2.23
N GLN A 204 -11.76 2.86 1.59
CA GLN A 204 -11.84 2.62 0.15
C GLN A 204 -12.83 1.51 -0.23
N GLY A 205 -13.62 1.00 0.74
CA GLY A 205 -14.63 -0.02 0.48
C GLY A 205 -14.04 -1.39 0.17
N LEU A 206 -12.82 -1.67 0.63
CA LEU A 206 -12.16 -2.95 0.47
C LEU A 206 -12.30 -3.79 1.74
N ASP A 207 -12.61 -5.08 1.56
CA ASP A 207 -12.65 -6.08 2.63
C ASP A 207 -11.36 -6.92 2.59
N ILE A 208 -10.29 -6.31 3.10
CA ILE A 208 -8.96 -6.92 3.17
C ILE A 208 -8.40 -6.71 4.57
N THR A 209 -7.89 -7.78 5.15
CA THR A 209 -7.12 -7.71 6.39
C THR A 209 -5.65 -7.52 6.05
N PRO A 210 -5.04 -6.37 6.37
CA PRO A 210 -3.62 -6.16 6.16
C PRO A 210 -2.79 -7.08 7.05
N GLN A 211 -1.59 -7.43 6.59
CA GLN A 211 -0.67 -8.28 7.33
C GLN A 211 0.66 -7.56 7.55
N ILE A 212 1.15 -7.58 8.80
CA ILE A 212 2.48 -7.10 9.15
C ILE A 212 3.26 -8.25 9.75
N LEU A 213 4.36 -8.64 9.10
CA LEU A 213 5.27 -9.65 9.56
C LEU A 213 6.52 -9.00 10.14
N ILE A 214 6.85 -9.33 11.38
CA ILE A 214 8.12 -8.94 12.00
C ILE A 214 9.06 -10.13 11.90
N VAL A 215 10.22 -9.90 11.32
CA VAL A 215 11.29 -10.89 11.27
C VAL A 215 12.40 -10.46 12.21
N SER A 216 12.65 -11.26 13.22
CA SER A 216 13.68 -11.04 14.22
C SER A 216 14.64 -12.23 14.30
N ARG A 217 15.67 -12.10 15.14
CA ARG A 217 16.63 -13.17 15.38
C ARG A 217 16.05 -14.22 16.34
N LEU A 218 16.13 -15.49 15.99
CA LEU A 218 15.86 -16.59 16.91
C LEU A 218 17.02 -16.71 17.91
N ILE A 219 16.71 -16.74 19.21
CA ILE A 219 17.69 -16.87 20.29
C ILE A 219 17.44 -18.18 21.05
N PRO A 220 18.24 -19.23 20.82
CA PRO A 220 17.99 -20.54 21.42
C PRO A 220 17.97 -20.50 22.96
N GLU A 221 18.86 -19.72 23.56
CA GLU A 221 18.96 -19.55 25.01
C GLU A 221 18.21 -18.30 25.46
N ALA A 222 16.91 -18.28 25.24
CA ALA A 222 16.07 -17.09 25.43
C ALA A 222 15.69 -16.80 26.90
N GLY A 223 16.07 -17.63 27.83
CA GLY A 223 15.79 -17.47 29.26
C GLY A 223 14.29 -17.45 29.55
N LYS A 224 13.79 -16.34 30.07
CA LYS A 224 12.36 -16.15 30.39
C LYS A 224 11.56 -15.47 29.25
N THR A 225 12.17 -15.26 28.09
CA THR A 225 11.52 -14.63 26.94
C THR A 225 11.00 -15.65 25.95
N ASN A 226 10.16 -15.24 25.00
CA ASN A 226 9.67 -16.05 23.89
C ASN A 226 10.57 -15.98 22.64
N CYS A 227 11.78 -15.41 22.76
CA CYS A 227 12.69 -15.20 21.63
C CYS A 227 13.28 -16.49 21.03
N ASN A 228 13.03 -17.66 21.63
CA ASN A 228 13.33 -18.99 21.10
C ASN A 228 12.15 -19.61 20.34
N MET A 229 11.00 -18.95 20.29
CA MET A 229 9.85 -19.42 19.52
C MET A 229 10.00 -19.02 18.05
N PRO A 230 9.76 -19.95 17.11
CA PRO A 230 9.87 -19.64 15.68
C PRO A 230 8.78 -18.67 15.20
N GLN A 231 7.68 -18.56 15.93
CA GLN A 231 6.56 -17.67 15.61
C GLN A 231 5.83 -17.24 16.89
N GLU A 232 5.48 -15.95 16.92
CA GLU A 232 4.67 -15.34 17.97
C GLU A 232 3.66 -14.37 17.33
N HIS A 233 2.44 -14.33 17.84
CA HIS A 233 1.46 -13.33 17.46
C HIS A 233 1.62 -12.09 18.34
N VAL A 234 1.74 -10.92 17.69
CA VAL A 234 1.72 -9.63 18.39
C VAL A 234 0.29 -9.28 18.75
N HIS A 235 0.03 -9.15 20.05
CA HIS A 235 -1.27 -8.74 20.55
C HIS A 235 -1.42 -7.21 20.46
N GLY A 236 -2.54 -6.77 19.85
CA GLY A 236 -2.87 -5.37 19.66
C GLY A 236 -3.89 -4.86 20.67
#